data_9f724af21ea5ffde4aaa582f223a418b
#
_entry.id   9f724af21ea5ffde4aaa582f223a418b
#
_cell.length_a   1.000
_cell.length_b   1.000
_cell.length_c   1.000
_cell.angle_alpha   90.00
_cell.angle_beta   90.00
_cell.angle_gamma   90.00
#
_symmetry.space_group_name_H-M   'P 1'
#
loop_
_entity.id
_entity.type
_entity.pdbx_description
1 polymer ?
#
loop_
_entity_poly.entity_id
_entity_poly.type
_entity_poly.pdbx_seq_one_letter_code
_entity_poly.pdbx_strand_id
1 'polypeptide(L)'
;MQKGCLHSICISPQRGQLKQEVPEALVTDFGIENDGHAGDWGRQVTCLNWESVQQVNKEKNMNIGPGQFAENLLIEGLDLKQLKVGGRLKIGADVILEVSQIGKEDHPSVVTRTLGVTLLPYEGLFCRVVAGGSIKKGDAVEEVQ
;
A
#
# COMPACT_ATOMS: atom_id res chain seq x y z
N MET A 1 20.43 -2.90 -2.48
CA MET A 1 19.04 -2.72 -2.01
C MET A 1 18.05 -3.14 -3.06
N GLN A 2 16.86 -3.50 -2.64
CA GLN A 2 15.85 -4.05 -3.53
C GLN A 2 15.25 -3.01 -4.47
N LYS A 3 14.82 -3.46 -5.64
CA LYS A 3 14.11 -2.64 -6.63
C LYS A 3 12.91 -3.43 -7.17
N GLY A 4 11.83 -2.71 -7.46
CA GLY A 4 10.62 -3.26 -8.05
C GLY A 4 9.86 -2.17 -8.77
N CYS A 5 8.55 -2.37 -8.92
CA CYS A 5 7.71 -1.37 -9.57
C CYS A 5 6.33 -1.26 -8.88
N LEU A 6 5.69 -0.13 -9.14
CA LEU A 6 4.37 0.17 -8.62
C LEU A 6 3.32 -0.49 -9.53
N HIS A 7 2.75 -1.59 -9.02
CA HIS A 7 1.73 -2.34 -9.77
C HIS A 7 0.42 -1.56 -9.85
N SER A 8 -0.03 -0.96 -8.74
CA SER A 8 -1.31 -0.27 -8.68
C SER A 8 -1.32 0.80 -7.61
N ILE A 9 -2.16 1.81 -7.83
CA ILE A 9 -2.48 2.88 -6.88
C ILE A 9 -3.98 2.84 -6.63
N CYS A 10 -4.39 2.78 -5.36
CA CYS A 10 -5.79 2.65 -4.98
C CYS A 10 -6.15 3.67 -3.90
N ILE A 11 -7.31 4.30 -4.05
CA ILE A 11 -7.81 5.28 -3.10
C ILE A 11 -9.29 5.04 -2.79
N SER A 12 -9.75 5.57 -1.67
CA SER A 12 -11.16 5.64 -1.31
C SER A 12 -11.43 6.98 -0.66
N PRO A 13 -12.65 7.57 -0.83
CA PRO A 13 -12.95 8.87 -0.21
C PRO A 13 -12.88 8.85 1.31
N GLN A 14 -13.19 7.72 1.93
CA GLN A 14 -13.27 7.58 3.37
C GLN A 14 -12.56 6.31 3.84
N ARG A 15 -12.18 6.29 5.13
CA ARG A 15 -11.68 5.07 5.78
C ARG A 15 -12.79 4.03 5.88
N GLY A 16 -12.39 2.75 5.97
CA GLY A 16 -13.34 1.64 6.12
C GLY A 16 -14.05 1.25 4.83
N GLN A 17 -13.55 1.68 3.70
CA GLN A 17 -14.05 1.32 2.36
C GLN A 17 -13.02 0.51 1.60
N LEU A 18 -13.48 -0.33 0.68
CA LEU A 18 -12.62 -0.89 -0.35
C LEU A 18 -12.16 0.25 -1.26
N LYS A 19 -10.94 0.13 -1.78
CA LYS A 19 -10.33 1.19 -2.57
C LYS A 19 -10.47 0.91 -4.06
N GLN A 20 -10.46 1.99 -4.84
CA GLN A 20 -10.58 1.94 -6.30
C GLN A 20 -9.24 2.28 -6.93
N GLU A 21 -8.87 1.55 -7.96
CA GLU A 21 -7.63 1.81 -8.70
C GLU A 21 -7.72 3.12 -9.48
N VAL A 22 -6.63 3.91 -9.42
CA VAL A 22 -6.45 5.13 -10.21
C VAL A 22 -5.12 5.03 -10.97
N PRO A 23 -4.99 5.66 -12.16
CA PRO A 23 -3.77 5.56 -12.95
C PRO A 23 -2.60 6.37 -12.39
N GLU A 24 -2.90 7.43 -11.65
CA GLU A 24 -1.91 8.32 -11.07
C GLU A 24 -2.47 9.01 -9.84
N ALA A 25 -1.59 9.56 -9.01
CA ALA A 25 -1.99 10.27 -7.80
C ALA A 25 -0.93 11.28 -7.39
N LEU A 26 -1.35 12.27 -6.60
CA LEU A 26 -0.45 13.21 -5.95
C LEU A 26 -0.28 12.77 -4.49
N VAL A 27 0.97 12.62 -4.08
CA VAL A 27 1.33 12.33 -2.69
C VAL A 27 1.74 13.65 -2.03
N THR A 28 1.02 14.02 -0.96
CA THR A 28 1.29 15.22 -0.17
C THR A 28 1.98 14.83 1.13
N ASP A 29 2.31 15.81 1.97
CA ASP A 29 2.88 15.55 3.31
C ASP A 29 1.92 14.77 4.22
N PHE A 30 0.66 14.63 3.86
CA PHE A 30 -0.37 13.95 4.65
C PHE A 30 -0.79 12.60 4.07
N GLY A 31 -0.28 12.21 2.92
CA GLY A 31 -0.64 10.96 2.25
C GLY A 31 -1.07 11.18 0.81
N ILE A 32 -1.85 10.26 0.26
CA ILE A 32 -2.35 10.35 -1.11
C ILE A 32 -3.56 11.28 -1.13
N GLU A 33 -3.51 12.29 -2.01
CA GLU A 33 -4.61 13.23 -2.18
C GLU A 33 -5.90 12.48 -2.57
N ASN A 34 -7.00 12.86 -1.97
CA ASN A 34 -8.34 12.27 -2.13
C ASN A 34 -8.49 10.88 -1.50
N ASP A 35 -7.53 10.43 -0.69
CA ASP A 35 -7.65 9.18 0.04
C ASP A 35 -8.03 9.42 1.50
N GLY A 36 -8.92 8.58 2.03
CA GLY A 36 -9.44 8.70 3.39
C GLY A 36 -8.42 8.47 4.50
N HIS A 37 -7.28 7.82 4.20
CA HIS A 37 -6.21 7.62 5.17
C HIS A 37 -5.22 8.79 5.24
N ALA A 38 -5.33 9.76 4.34
CA ALA A 38 -4.51 10.97 4.43
C ALA A 38 -4.78 11.70 5.74
N GLY A 39 -3.74 12.21 6.39
CA GLY A 39 -3.85 12.92 7.65
C GLY A 39 -2.52 13.01 8.37
N ASP A 40 -2.54 13.64 9.55
CA ASP A 40 -1.35 13.81 10.37
C ASP A 40 -1.22 12.65 11.35
N TRP A 41 -0.74 11.52 10.84
CA TRP A 41 -0.55 10.29 11.62
C TRP A 41 0.40 9.32 10.91
N GLY A 42 0.66 8.15 11.53
CA GLY A 42 1.64 7.19 11.01
C GLY A 42 1.13 6.26 9.91
N ARG A 43 -0.19 6.19 9.68
CA ARG A 43 -0.80 5.30 8.69
C ARG A 43 -1.32 6.08 7.48
N GLN A 44 -0.49 6.99 6.96
CA GLN A 44 -0.88 7.86 5.86
C GLN A 44 -1.02 7.11 4.53
N VAL A 45 -0.15 6.13 4.29
CA VAL A 45 -0.13 5.33 3.06
C VAL A 45 0.10 3.88 3.42
N THR A 46 -0.70 2.99 2.87
CA THR A 46 -0.60 1.55 3.11
C THR A 46 -0.06 0.85 1.87
N CYS A 47 0.98 0.04 2.05
CA CYS A 47 1.60 -0.73 0.98
C CYS A 47 1.44 -2.23 1.21
N LEU A 48 1.28 -2.98 0.11
CA LEU A 48 1.15 -4.43 0.12
C LEU A 48 1.83 -5.00 -1.12
N ASN A 49 2.39 -6.19 -1.03
CA ASN A 49 2.95 -6.87 -2.19
C ASN A 49 1.86 -7.43 -3.10
N TRP A 50 1.98 -7.16 -4.39
CA TRP A 50 1.12 -7.80 -5.40
C TRP A 50 1.26 -9.32 -5.37
N GLU A 51 2.48 -9.82 -5.17
CA GLU A 51 2.74 -11.26 -5.06
C GLU A 51 1.95 -11.91 -3.92
N SER A 52 1.75 -11.20 -2.82
CA SER A 52 0.92 -11.70 -1.70
C SER A 52 -0.55 -11.83 -2.08
N VAL A 53 -1.07 -10.87 -2.85
CA VAL A 53 -2.44 -10.94 -3.38
C VAL A 53 -2.58 -12.14 -4.32
N GLN A 54 -1.61 -12.32 -5.22
CA GLN A 54 -1.60 -13.47 -6.15
C GLN A 54 -1.54 -14.80 -5.40
N GLN A 55 -0.79 -14.88 -4.31
CA GLN A 55 -0.68 -16.10 -3.51
C GLN A 55 -2.02 -16.45 -2.85
N VAL A 56 -2.74 -15.46 -2.30
CA VAL A 56 -4.09 -15.68 -1.76
C VAL A 56 -5.03 -16.17 -2.85
N ASN A 57 -4.99 -15.55 -4.02
CA ASN A 57 -5.83 -15.94 -5.16
C ASN A 57 -5.59 -17.41 -5.55
N LYS A 58 -4.33 -17.83 -5.57
CA LYS A 58 -3.96 -19.20 -5.89
C LYS A 58 -4.44 -20.18 -4.80
N GLU A 59 -4.18 -19.88 -3.55
CA GLU A 59 -4.51 -20.75 -2.41
C GLU A 59 -6.02 -20.88 -2.18
N LYS A 60 -6.75 -19.79 -2.39
CA LYS A 60 -8.20 -19.71 -2.10
C LYS A 60 -9.07 -19.84 -3.34
N ASN A 61 -8.47 -20.01 -4.52
CA ASN A 61 -9.19 -20.02 -5.79
C ASN A 61 -10.07 -18.79 -5.96
N MET A 62 -9.48 -17.62 -5.73
CA MET A 62 -10.15 -16.31 -5.80
C MET A 62 -9.56 -15.46 -6.92
N ASN A 63 -10.18 -14.31 -7.17
CA ASN A 63 -9.75 -13.35 -8.19
C ASN A 63 -9.75 -11.93 -7.60
N ILE A 64 -9.00 -11.75 -6.52
CA ILE A 64 -8.89 -10.47 -5.83
C ILE A 64 -8.00 -9.53 -6.63
N GLY A 65 -8.49 -8.31 -6.87
CA GLY A 65 -7.78 -7.27 -7.60
C GLY A 65 -7.32 -6.11 -6.72
N PRO A 66 -6.72 -5.08 -7.36
CA PRO A 66 -6.23 -3.91 -6.63
C PRO A 66 -7.31 -3.22 -5.81
N GLY A 67 -6.96 -2.81 -4.60
CA GLY A 67 -7.82 -2.06 -3.70
C GLY A 67 -8.74 -2.91 -2.83
N GLN A 68 -8.87 -4.20 -3.12
CA GLN A 68 -9.84 -5.06 -2.41
C GLN A 68 -9.38 -5.46 -1.02
N PHE A 69 -8.09 -5.35 -0.69
CA PHE A 69 -7.60 -5.46 0.67
C PHE A 69 -7.58 -4.11 1.40
N ALA A 70 -8.13 -3.07 0.79
CA ALA A 70 -8.12 -1.70 1.29
C ALA A 70 -6.70 -1.09 1.36
N GLU A 71 -5.78 -1.60 0.55
CA GLU A 71 -4.42 -1.07 0.41
C GLU A 71 -4.39 0.12 -0.54
N ASN A 72 -3.41 1.00 -0.38
CA ASN A 72 -3.16 2.11 -1.31
C ASN A 72 -2.26 1.69 -2.47
N LEU A 73 -1.10 1.11 -2.15
CA LEU A 73 -0.08 0.81 -3.14
C LEU A 73 0.20 -0.69 -3.17
N LEU A 74 0.05 -1.29 -4.35
CA LEU A 74 0.53 -2.64 -4.62
C LEU A 74 1.89 -2.54 -5.31
N ILE A 75 2.88 -3.23 -4.73
CA ILE A 75 4.26 -3.19 -5.20
C ILE A 75 4.66 -4.60 -5.60
N GLU A 76 5.31 -4.73 -6.76
CA GLU A 76 5.80 -6.01 -7.24
C GLU A 76 7.30 -5.98 -7.50
N GLY A 77 7.94 -7.13 -7.39
CA GLY A 77 9.37 -7.28 -7.65
C GLY A 77 10.28 -6.89 -6.50
N LEU A 78 9.73 -6.32 -5.43
CA LEU A 78 10.44 -5.93 -4.22
C LEU A 78 9.69 -6.52 -3.03
N ASP A 79 10.38 -7.28 -2.18
CA ASP A 79 9.76 -7.95 -1.03
C ASP A 79 9.63 -6.99 0.16
N LEU A 80 8.43 -6.49 0.38
CA LEU A 80 8.13 -5.56 1.47
C LEU A 80 8.35 -6.18 2.86
N LYS A 81 8.29 -7.51 2.96
CA LYS A 81 8.50 -8.20 4.25
C LYS A 81 9.94 -8.09 4.75
N GLN A 82 10.88 -7.69 3.91
CA GLN A 82 12.27 -7.47 4.31
C GLN A 82 12.54 -6.06 4.84
N LEU A 83 11.58 -5.15 4.69
CA LEU A 83 11.70 -3.82 5.27
C LEU A 83 11.32 -3.86 6.76
N LYS A 84 11.90 -2.91 7.51
CA LYS A 84 11.63 -2.73 8.94
C LYS A 84 11.09 -1.33 9.19
N VAL A 85 10.52 -1.11 10.37
CA VAL A 85 10.14 0.23 10.81
C VAL A 85 11.36 1.16 10.70
N GLY A 86 11.17 2.32 10.10
CA GLY A 86 12.24 3.27 9.77
C GLY A 86 12.83 3.07 8.38
N GLY A 87 12.56 1.94 7.74
CA GLY A 87 12.97 1.71 6.35
C GLY A 87 12.25 2.63 5.39
N ARG A 88 12.86 2.93 4.25
CA ARG A 88 12.35 3.90 3.29
C ARG A 88 12.24 3.32 1.89
N LEU A 89 11.20 3.76 1.18
CA LEU A 89 10.95 3.46 -0.22
C LEU A 89 10.92 4.75 -1.01
N LYS A 90 11.60 4.77 -2.14
CA LYS A 90 11.47 5.83 -3.14
C LYS A 90 10.56 5.32 -4.26
N ILE A 91 9.54 6.10 -4.61
CA ILE A 91 8.59 5.75 -5.66
C ILE A 91 8.64 6.83 -6.73
N GLY A 92 8.94 6.42 -7.96
CA GLY A 92 9.13 7.36 -9.06
C GLY A 92 10.31 8.29 -8.83
N ALA A 93 10.17 9.55 -9.25
CA ALA A 93 11.26 10.51 -9.19
C ALA A 93 11.42 11.14 -7.81
N ASP A 94 10.32 11.39 -7.09
CA ASP A 94 10.33 12.34 -5.98
C ASP A 94 9.80 11.79 -4.65
N VAL A 95 8.90 10.80 -4.67
CA VAL A 95 8.20 10.37 -3.46
C VAL A 95 9.07 9.46 -2.62
N ILE A 96 9.15 9.77 -1.33
CA ILE A 96 9.83 8.93 -0.33
C ILE A 96 8.84 8.65 0.80
N LEU A 97 8.65 7.37 1.08
CA LEU A 97 7.83 6.89 2.19
C LEU A 97 8.73 6.24 3.24
N GLU A 98 8.36 6.42 4.51
CA GLU A 98 9.05 5.76 5.62
C GLU A 98 8.08 4.83 6.34
N VAL A 99 8.51 3.60 6.59
CA VAL A 99 7.70 2.61 7.30
C VAL A 99 7.54 3.04 8.75
N SER A 100 6.30 3.26 9.18
CA SER A 100 5.96 3.64 10.55
C SER A 100 5.42 2.48 11.36
N GLN A 101 4.84 1.47 10.70
CA GLN A 101 4.23 0.33 11.39
C GLN A 101 4.13 -0.85 10.40
N ILE A 102 4.34 -2.05 10.89
CA ILE A 102 4.18 -3.30 10.12
C ILE A 102 3.05 -4.08 10.76
N GLY A 103 2.00 -4.39 9.96
CA GLY A 103 0.81 -5.06 10.45
C GLY A 103 -0.04 -4.18 11.37
N LYS A 104 -1.15 -4.71 11.80
CA LYS A 104 -2.09 -4.06 12.73
C LYS A 104 -2.95 -5.11 13.40
N GLU A 105 -3.83 -4.67 14.31
CA GLU A 105 -4.82 -5.55 14.94
C GLU A 105 -5.75 -6.14 13.88
N ASP A 106 -6.06 -7.42 14.01
CA ASP A 106 -6.97 -8.12 13.11
C ASP A 106 -8.40 -8.01 13.65
N HIS A 107 -9.13 -7.04 13.14
CA HIS A 107 -10.55 -6.81 13.46
C HIS A 107 -11.44 -7.17 12.29
N PRO A 108 -12.70 -7.57 12.54
CA PRO A 108 -13.70 -7.61 11.47
C PRO A 108 -13.78 -6.27 10.75
N SER A 109 -13.71 -6.29 9.43
CA SER A 109 -13.65 -5.09 8.60
C SER A 109 -14.44 -5.29 7.32
N VAL A 110 -14.54 -4.24 6.50
CA VAL A 110 -15.13 -4.37 5.17
C VAL A 110 -14.41 -5.43 4.34
N VAL A 111 -13.09 -5.55 4.49
CA VAL A 111 -12.29 -6.56 3.77
C VAL A 111 -12.69 -7.98 4.19
N THR A 112 -12.73 -8.26 5.48
CA THR A 112 -13.10 -9.60 5.97
C THR A 112 -14.55 -9.95 5.67
N ARG A 113 -15.46 -8.97 5.73
CA ARG A 113 -16.87 -9.19 5.36
C ARG A 113 -17.06 -9.44 3.87
N THR A 114 -16.24 -8.84 3.02
CA THR A 114 -16.34 -8.95 1.57
C THR A 114 -15.59 -10.16 1.02
N LEU A 115 -14.35 -10.38 1.48
CA LEU A 115 -13.46 -11.40 0.93
C LEU A 115 -13.36 -12.67 1.80
N GLY A 116 -13.62 -12.57 3.10
CA GLY A 116 -13.39 -13.67 4.03
C GLY A 116 -11.92 -13.90 4.37
N VAL A 117 -11.03 -13.07 3.87
CA VAL A 117 -9.58 -13.13 4.10
C VAL A 117 -9.02 -11.72 4.15
N THR A 118 -7.92 -11.53 4.88
CA THR A 118 -7.27 -10.23 4.99
C THR A 118 -5.74 -10.39 5.01
N LEU A 119 -5.01 -9.36 4.61
CA LEU A 119 -3.54 -9.35 4.57
C LEU A 119 -2.94 -8.22 5.40
N LEU A 120 -3.58 -7.05 5.46
CA LEU A 120 -2.98 -5.87 6.09
C LEU A 120 -2.59 -6.09 7.56
N PRO A 121 -3.39 -6.81 8.39
CA PRO A 121 -2.98 -7.07 9.76
C PRO A 121 -1.66 -7.81 9.91
N TYR A 122 -1.28 -8.62 8.92
CA TYR A 122 -0.14 -9.52 9.01
C TYR A 122 1.09 -9.04 8.25
N GLU A 123 0.91 -8.38 7.10
CA GLU A 123 2.03 -7.99 6.26
C GLU A 123 1.90 -6.60 5.63
N GLY A 124 0.86 -5.84 5.96
CA GLY A 124 0.72 -4.48 5.48
C GLY A 124 1.83 -3.58 6.02
N LEU A 125 2.45 -2.80 5.15
CA LEU A 125 3.36 -1.73 5.54
C LEU A 125 2.57 -0.42 5.61
N PHE A 126 2.55 0.18 6.80
CA PHE A 126 1.95 1.49 7.00
C PHE A 126 3.06 2.52 7.01
N CYS A 127 2.93 3.53 6.18
CA CYS A 127 3.99 4.50 5.93
C CYS A 127 3.51 5.93 6.18
N ARG A 128 4.48 6.79 6.50
CA ARG A 128 4.29 8.24 6.43
C ARG A 128 5.10 8.80 5.29
N VAL A 129 4.69 9.95 4.79
CA VAL A 129 5.36 10.61 3.68
C VAL A 129 6.54 11.42 4.21
N VAL A 130 7.73 11.17 3.67
CA VAL A 130 8.92 11.97 3.92
C VAL A 130 9.05 13.04 2.86
N ALA A 131 8.79 12.70 1.60
CA ALA A 131 8.79 13.65 0.49
C ALA A 131 7.63 13.30 -0.46
N GLY A 132 6.85 14.31 -0.83
CA GLY A 132 5.72 14.17 -1.73
C GLY A 132 6.09 14.32 -3.20
N GLY A 133 5.10 14.17 -4.06
CA GLY A 133 5.23 14.28 -5.50
C GLY A 133 4.19 13.45 -6.22
N SER A 134 4.26 13.41 -7.53
CA SER A 134 3.36 12.64 -8.38
C SER A 134 3.87 11.21 -8.52
N ILE A 135 2.95 10.26 -8.49
CA ILE A 135 3.23 8.85 -8.80
C ILE A 135 2.24 8.35 -9.82
N LYS A 136 2.67 7.37 -10.60
CA LYS A 136 1.81 6.72 -11.59
C LYS A 136 2.07 5.22 -11.62
N LYS A 137 1.09 4.47 -12.06
CA LYS A 137 1.21 3.03 -12.26
C LYS A 137 2.42 2.73 -13.13
N GLY A 138 3.23 1.77 -12.71
CA GLY A 138 4.46 1.38 -13.41
C GLY A 138 5.72 2.10 -12.96
N ASP A 139 5.61 3.11 -12.09
CA ASP A 139 6.79 3.80 -11.56
C ASP A 139 7.73 2.84 -10.85
N ALA A 140 9.02 3.13 -10.95
CA ALA A 140 10.04 2.38 -10.22
C ALA A 140 9.85 2.56 -8.71
N VAL A 141 10.06 1.48 -7.97
CA VAL A 141 10.08 1.49 -6.50
C VAL A 141 11.42 0.92 -6.06
N GLU A 142 12.10 1.63 -5.18
CA GLU A 142 13.37 1.13 -4.66
C GLU A 142 13.50 1.40 -3.17
N GLU A 143 14.12 0.46 -2.48
CA GLU A 143 14.51 0.63 -1.10
C GLU A 143 15.69 1.61 -1.05
N VAL A 144 15.63 2.59 -0.12
CA VAL A 144 16.67 3.63 0.03
C VAL A 144 17.01 3.79 1.51
N GLN A 145 18.08 4.46 1.77
CA GLN A 145 18.52 4.77 3.15
C GLN A 145 18.00 6.10 3.66
#